data_0fec877d156a5c1297fe7059a2f36194
#
_entry.id   0fec877d156a5c1297fe7059a2f36194
#
_cell.length_a   1.000
_cell.length_b   1.000
_cell.length_c   1.000
_cell.angle_alpha   90.00
_cell.angle_beta   90.00
_cell.angle_gamma   90.00
#
_symmetry.space_group_name_H-M   'P 1'
#
loop_
_entity.id
_entity.type
_entity.pdbx_description
1 polymer ?
#
loop_
_entity_poly.entity_id
_entity_poly.type
_entity_poly.pdbx_seq_one_letter_code
_entity_poly.pdbx_strand_id
1 'polypeptide(L)'
;MRDYILFEKINPEGTVTESISTKDMLMLTKWHLTPGEPVERYVTVPFRNGALDLTESLTGSVTYGMGICELSFKAIKNFEEDRAKINQLISKLNGKRCKVTLPDETIISMRPNISYRSDGIAWDVEMKGKCNV
;
A
#
# COMPACT_ATOMS: atom_id res chain seq x y z
N MET A 1 15.56 -8.71 5.60
CA MET A 1 14.48 -7.73 5.37
C MET A 1 15.07 -6.46 4.78
N ARG A 2 14.42 -5.90 3.78
CA ARG A 2 14.84 -4.65 3.16
C ARG A 2 14.44 -3.46 4.03
N ASP A 3 15.18 -2.37 3.93
CA ASP A 3 14.88 -1.11 4.62
C ASP A 3 14.31 -0.03 3.67
N TYR A 4 13.84 -0.43 2.52
CA TYR A 4 13.29 0.46 1.49
C TYR A 4 12.05 -0.16 0.83
N ILE A 5 11.29 0.69 0.16
CA ILE A 5 10.09 0.31 -0.59
C ILE A 5 10.34 0.53 -2.08
N LEU A 6 9.93 -0.42 -2.89
CA LEU A 6 9.96 -0.32 -4.34
C LEU A 6 8.56 -0.02 -4.87
N PHE A 7 8.41 1.07 -5.59
CA PHE A 7 7.18 1.44 -6.28
C PHE A 7 7.33 1.23 -7.78
N GLU A 8 6.40 0.51 -8.37
CA GLU A 8 6.35 0.30 -9.82
C GLU A 8 5.02 0.84 -10.33
N LYS A 9 5.06 1.92 -11.12
CA LYS A 9 3.86 2.50 -11.74
C LYS A 9 3.31 1.55 -12.79
N ILE A 10 2.01 1.32 -12.74
CA ILE A 10 1.32 0.40 -13.63
C ILE A 10 0.32 1.19 -14.48
N ASN A 11 0.39 1.02 -15.82
CA ASN A 11 -0.61 1.59 -16.71
C ASN A 11 -1.92 0.77 -16.67
N PRO A 12 -3.03 1.25 -17.29
CA PRO A 12 -4.29 0.50 -17.31
C PRO A 12 -4.20 -0.91 -17.92
N GLU A 13 -3.17 -1.16 -18.74
CA GLU A 13 -2.94 -2.46 -19.36
C GLU A 13 -2.18 -3.43 -18.44
N GLY A 14 -1.72 -2.96 -17.27
CA GLY A 14 -0.97 -3.77 -16.31
C GLY A 14 0.54 -3.78 -16.53
N THR A 15 1.06 -3.00 -17.46
CA THR A 15 2.49 -2.91 -17.75
C THR A 15 3.17 -1.90 -16.83
N VAL A 16 4.35 -2.25 -16.31
CA VAL A 16 5.17 -1.33 -15.51
C VAL A 16 5.76 -0.26 -16.42
N THR A 17 5.48 1.01 -16.13
CA THR A 17 5.97 2.15 -16.91
C THR A 17 7.17 2.83 -16.27
N GLU A 18 7.31 2.79 -14.96
CA GLU A 18 8.41 3.40 -14.23
C GLU A 18 8.58 2.70 -12.88
N SER A 19 9.82 2.52 -12.45
CA SER A 19 10.17 1.96 -11.13
C SER A 19 10.87 3.02 -10.30
N ILE A 20 10.43 3.19 -9.05
CA ILE A 20 10.99 4.16 -8.11
C ILE A 20 11.29 3.43 -6.80
N SER A 21 12.55 3.52 -6.34
CA SER A 21 12.97 2.98 -5.05
C SER A 21 13.20 4.12 -4.05
N THR A 22 12.80 3.92 -2.81
CA THR A 22 13.05 4.88 -1.73
C THR A 22 14.42 4.71 -1.09
N LYS A 23 15.22 3.74 -1.53
CA LYS A 23 16.48 3.34 -0.90
C LYS A 23 17.45 4.49 -0.65
N ASP A 24 17.63 5.37 -1.64
CA ASP A 24 18.58 6.47 -1.56
C ASP A 24 17.92 7.84 -1.32
N MET A 25 16.61 7.85 -1.11
CA MET A 25 15.81 9.07 -1.00
C MET A 25 15.25 9.29 0.40
N LEU A 26 14.70 8.26 0.98
CA LEU A 26 13.97 8.33 2.24
C LEU A 26 14.34 7.16 3.14
N MET A 27 14.37 7.40 4.43
CA MET A 27 14.57 6.35 5.43
C MET A 27 13.20 5.83 5.87
N LEU A 28 12.94 4.55 5.67
CA LEU A 28 11.71 3.92 6.13
C LEU A 28 11.75 3.80 7.66
N THR A 29 10.80 4.43 8.34
CA THR A 29 10.72 4.40 9.81
C THR A 29 9.66 3.44 10.32
N LYS A 30 8.58 3.25 9.55
CA LYS A 30 7.48 2.38 9.93
C LYS A 30 6.72 1.92 8.70
N TRP A 31 6.27 0.69 8.70
CA TRP A 31 5.30 0.23 7.71
C TRP A 31 4.27 -0.67 8.39
N HIS A 32 3.05 -0.61 7.90
CA HIS A 32 1.94 -1.37 8.44
C HIS A 32 0.99 -1.78 7.33
N LEU A 33 0.63 -3.04 7.32
CA LEU A 33 -0.33 -3.60 6.38
C LEU A 33 -1.47 -4.21 7.17
N THR A 34 -2.66 -3.64 7.01
CA THR A 34 -3.88 -4.19 7.58
C THR A 34 -4.62 -4.93 6.49
N PRO A 35 -4.76 -6.26 6.58
CA PRO A 35 -5.51 -7.02 5.59
C PRO A 35 -6.98 -6.61 5.59
N GLY A 36 -7.62 -6.74 4.43
CA GLY A 36 -9.06 -6.56 4.34
C GLY A 36 -9.81 -7.64 5.12
N GLU A 37 -11.05 -7.34 5.47
CA GLU A 37 -11.90 -8.31 6.14
C GLU A 37 -12.32 -9.42 5.16
N PRO A 38 -12.45 -10.67 5.62
CA PRO A 38 -12.98 -11.74 4.78
C PRO A 38 -14.38 -11.43 4.29
N VAL A 39 -14.63 -11.71 3.04
CA VAL A 39 -15.98 -11.60 2.47
C VAL A 39 -16.76 -12.87 2.79
N GLU A 40 -17.77 -12.73 3.61
CA GLU A 40 -18.60 -13.85 4.06
C GLU A 40 -19.87 -13.96 3.23
N ARG A 41 -20.27 -15.20 2.92
CA ARG A 41 -21.46 -15.49 2.13
C ARG A 41 -22.29 -16.56 2.83
N TYR A 42 -23.52 -16.19 3.19
CA TYR A 42 -24.43 -17.06 3.90
C TYR A 42 -25.75 -17.21 3.13
N VAL A 43 -26.31 -18.41 3.19
CA VAL A 43 -27.64 -18.70 2.62
C VAL A 43 -28.51 -19.29 3.71
N THR A 44 -29.69 -18.69 3.91
CA THR A 44 -30.69 -19.24 4.82
C THR A 44 -31.52 -20.31 4.10
N VAL A 45 -31.48 -21.53 4.63
CA VAL A 45 -32.21 -22.67 4.06
C VAL A 45 -33.50 -22.88 4.85
N PRO A 46 -34.71 -22.92 4.21
CA PRO A 46 -35.95 -23.21 4.89
C PRO A 46 -35.88 -24.55 5.66
N PHE A 47 -36.51 -24.60 6.83
CA PHE A 47 -36.55 -25.78 7.72
C PHE A 47 -35.22 -26.22 8.28
N ARG A 48 -34.18 -25.39 8.19
CA ARG A 48 -32.89 -25.64 8.75
C ARG A 48 -32.54 -24.56 9.77
N ASN A 49 -31.97 -24.95 10.91
CA ASN A 49 -31.49 -24.00 11.92
C ASN A 49 -30.17 -23.33 11.45
N GLY A 50 -30.19 -22.00 11.42
CA GLY A 50 -29.03 -21.22 11.06
C GLY A 50 -28.86 -21.02 9.55
N ALA A 51 -27.86 -20.24 9.19
CA ALA A 51 -27.45 -19.97 7.81
C ALA A 51 -26.38 -20.96 7.36
N LEU A 52 -26.44 -21.32 6.09
CA LEU A 52 -25.39 -22.12 5.45
C LEU A 52 -24.22 -21.21 5.06
N ASP A 53 -23.04 -21.52 5.54
CA ASP A 53 -21.83 -20.77 5.16
C ASP A 53 -21.28 -21.30 3.83
N LEU A 54 -21.35 -20.46 2.80
CA LEU A 54 -20.87 -20.77 1.46
C LEU A 54 -19.57 -20.03 1.09
N THR A 55 -18.96 -19.32 2.03
CA THR A 55 -17.79 -18.47 1.78
C THR A 55 -16.69 -19.21 1.03
N GLU A 56 -16.24 -20.33 1.54
CA GLU A 56 -15.19 -21.14 0.93
C GLU A 56 -15.67 -22.06 -0.17
N SER A 57 -16.90 -22.57 -0.06
CA SER A 57 -17.44 -23.52 -1.04
C SER A 57 -17.73 -22.89 -2.39
N LEU A 58 -18.01 -21.57 -2.45
CA LEU A 58 -18.24 -20.86 -3.71
C LEU A 58 -16.95 -20.46 -4.43
N THR A 59 -15.89 -20.15 -3.69
CA THR A 59 -14.65 -19.62 -4.25
C THR A 59 -13.46 -20.58 -4.11
N GLY A 60 -13.60 -21.63 -3.33
CA GLY A 60 -12.51 -22.56 -2.99
C GLY A 60 -11.50 -22.00 -1.99
N SER A 61 -11.61 -20.72 -1.63
CA SER A 61 -10.76 -20.04 -0.66
C SER A 61 -11.49 -18.83 -0.07
N VAL A 62 -10.98 -18.33 1.06
CA VAL A 62 -11.50 -17.10 1.68
C VAL A 62 -11.18 -15.91 0.77
N THR A 63 -12.20 -15.10 0.48
CA THR A 63 -12.04 -13.86 -0.29
C THR A 63 -11.94 -12.69 0.69
N TYR A 64 -10.95 -11.82 0.48
CA TYR A 64 -10.73 -10.65 1.30
C TYR A 64 -11.11 -9.36 0.56
N GLY A 65 -11.68 -8.40 1.29
CA GLY A 65 -11.85 -7.05 0.81
C GLY A 65 -10.51 -6.31 0.72
N MET A 66 -10.53 -5.03 0.35
CA MET A 66 -9.32 -4.23 0.29
C MET A 66 -8.77 -3.96 1.69
N GLY A 67 -7.47 -4.14 1.86
CA GLY A 67 -6.75 -3.77 3.06
C GLY A 67 -6.30 -2.31 3.04
N ILE A 68 -5.54 -1.93 4.06
CA ILE A 68 -4.94 -0.60 4.17
C ILE A 68 -3.44 -0.77 4.38
N CYS A 69 -2.64 -0.07 3.57
CA CYS A 69 -1.20 0.00 3.72
C CYS A 69 -0.79 1.39 4.18
N GLU A 70 0.00 1.46 5.24
CA GLU A 70 0.54 2.70 5.79
C GLU A 70 2.06 2.61 5.81
N LEU A 71 2.71 3.63 5.23
CA LEU A 71 4.17 3.72 5.16
C LEU A 71 4.60 5.06 5.72
N SER A 72 5.62 5.05 6.57
CA SER A 72 6.18 6.27 7.15
C SER A 72 7.67 6.34 6.84
N PHE A 73 8.11 7.50 6.38
CA PHE A 73 9.49 7.74 5.99
C PHE A 73 10.00 9.02 6.64
N LYS A 74 11.32 9.13 6.73
CA LYS A 74 12.00 10.33 7.21
C LYS A 74 13.12 10.72 6.26
N ALA A 75 13.26 12.02 5.98
CA ALA A 75 14.32 12.57 5.15
C ALA A 75 15.12 13.58 5.99
N ILE A 76 16.40 13.28 6.21
CA ILE A 76 17.25 14.04 7.14
C ILE A 76 18.58 14.50 6.53
N LYS A 77 18.83 14.26 5.23
CA LYS A 77 20.12 14.55 4.61
C LYS A 77 20.30 16.03 4.29
N ASN A 78 19.38 16.61 3.52
CA ASN A 78 19.39 18.01 3.14
C ASN A 78 17.96 18.50 3.03
N PHE A 79 17.60 19.47 3.84
CA PHE A 79 16.22 19.93 3.99
C PHE A 79 15.58 20.37 2.67
N GLU A 80 16.26 21.20 1.88
CA GLU A 80 15.72 21.70 0.61
C GLU A 80 15.73 20.66 -0.50
N GLU A 81 16.81 19.90 -0.62
CA GLU A 81 16.91 18.82 -1.61
C GLU A 81 15.92 17.71 -1.32
N ASP A 82 15.72 17.36 -0.06
CA ASP A 82 14.74 16.35 0.35
C ASP A 82 13.32 16.80 0.02
N ARG A 83 13.01 18.08 0.20
CA ARG A 83 11.72 18.63 -0.21
C ARG A 83 11.49 18.48 -1.71
N ALA A 84 12.50 18.77 -2.52
CA ALA A 84 12.42 18.60 -3.97
C ALA A 84 12.17 17.14 -4.36
N LYS A 85 12.86 16.20 -3.72
CA LYS A 85 12.67 14.76 -3.94
C LYS A 85 11.26 14.31 -3.53
N ILE A 86 10.74 14.79 -2.41
CA ILE A 86 9.38 14.50 -1.94
C ILE A 86 8.35 15.03 -2.94
N ASN A 87 8.53 16.25 -3.44
CA ASN A 87 7.63 16.81 -4.45
C ASN A 87 7.65 16.02 -5.76
N GLN A 88 8.81 15.50 -6.16
CA GLN A 88 8.91 14.61 -7.32
C GLN A 88 8.15 13.30 -7.09
N LEU A 89 8.28 12.70 -5.92
CA LEU A 89 7.53 11.50 -5.56
C LEU A 89 6.03 11.75 -5.61
N ILE A 90 5.56 12.86 -5.07
CA ILE A 90 4.15 13.23 -5.09
C ILE A 90 3.65 13.36 -6.52
N SER A 91 4.38 14.06 -7.39
CA SER A 91 3.95 14.24 -8.77
C SER A 91 3.94 12.93 -9.57
N LYS A 92 4.82 11.98 -9.23
CA LYS A 92 4.92 10.70 -9.93
C LYS A 92 3.97 9.63 -9.40
N LEU A 93 3.75 9.58 -8.10
CA LEU A 93 3.08 8.45 -7.45
C LEU A 93 1.73 8.78 -6.81
N ASN A 94 1.50 10.03 -6.40
CA ASN A 94 0.33 10.36 -5.61
C ASN A 94 -0.98 10.09 -6.37
N GLY A 95 -1.83 9.25 -5.80
CA GLY A 95 -3.11 8.87 -6.41
C GLY A 95 -3.00 7.95 -7.62
N LYS A 96 -1.81 7.53 -8.01
CA LYS A 96 -1.59 6.67 -9.18
C LYS A 96 -1.48 5.21 -8.77
N ARG A 97 -1.96 4.32 -9.64
CA ARG A 97 -1.90 2.89 -9.40
C ARG A 97 -0.46 2.40 -9.43
N CYS A 98 -0.01 1.79 -8.34
CA CYS A 98 1.34 1.29 -8.19
C CYS A 98 1.34 -0.14 -7.65
N LYS A 99 2.30 -0.91 -8.12
CA LYS A 99 2.68 -2.19 -7.51
C LYS A 99 3.76 -1.85 -6.50
N VAL A 100 3.54 -2.20 -5.24
CA VAL A 100 4.44 -1.84 -4.14
C VAL A 100 5.03 -3.11 -3.54
N THR A 101 6.35 -3.16 -3.49
CA THR A 101 7.08 -4.26 -2.84
C THR A 101 7.51 -3.80 -1.45
N LEU A 102 6.97 -4.44 -0.42
CA LEU A 102 7.23 -4.16 0.98
C LEU A 102 8.58 -4.74 1.43
N PRO A 103 9.12 -4.34 2.61
CA PRO A 103 10.42 -4.84 3.09
C PRO A 103 10.51 -6.35 3.27
N ASP A 104 9.39 -7.02 3.54
CA ASP A 104 9.31 -8.48 3.66
C ASP A 104 9.07 -9.19 2.32
N GLU A 105 9.21 -8.45 1.20
CA GLU A 105 8.98 -8.92 -0.17
C GLU A 105 7.51 -9.17 -0.53
N THR A 106 6.58 -8.82 0.33
CA THR A 106 5.15 -8.85 0.00
C THR A 106 4.85 -7.81 -1.07
N ILE A 107 4.13 -8.23 -2.11
CA ILE A 107 3.75 -7.36 -3.22
C ILE A 107 2.27 -7.04 -3.10
N ILE A 108 1.97 -5.74 -3.12
CA ILE A 108 0.59 -5.23 -3.05
C ILE A 108 0.35 -4.26 -4.20
N SER A 109 -0.92 -4.04 -4.53
CA SER A 109 -1.33 -3.00 -5.47
C SER A 109 -2.07 -1.92 -4.69
N MET A 110 -1.64 -0.66 -4.80
CA MET A 110 -2.28 0.46 -4.11
C MET A 110 -2.16 1.76 -4.89
N ARG A 111 -3.01 2.73 -4.51
CA ARG A 111 -2.88 4.12 -4.93
C ARG A 111 -2.44 4.93 -3.71
N PRO A 112 -1.15 5.29 -3.59
CA PRO A 112 -0.70 5.99 -2.41
C PRO A 112 -1.26 7.42 -2.34
N ASN A 113 -1.69 7.81 -1.15
CA ASN A 113 -1.99 9.18 -0.81
C ASN A 113 -0.84 9.70 0.03
N ILE A 114 -0.05 10.62 -0.54
CA ILE A 114 1.21 11.06 0.05
C ILE A 114 0.99 12.39 0.77
N SER A 115 1.40 12.45 2.02
CA SER A 115 1.44 13.68 2.80
C SER A 115 2.80 13.84 3.44
N TYR A 116 3.20 15.08 3.73
CA TYR A 116 4.47 15.34 4.39
C TYR A 116 4.35 16.54 5.30
N ARG A 117 5.18 16.56 6.32
CA ARG A 117 5.32 17.65 7.26
C ARG A 117 6.76 17.79 7.70
N SER A 118 7.11 18.96 8.23
CA SER A 118 8.46 19.24 8.73
C SER A 118 8.43 19.66 10.18
N ASP A 119 9.43 19.25 10.94
CA ASP A 119 9.69 19.76 12.29
C ASP A 119 10.74 20.90 12.29
N GLY A 120 11.15 21.37 11.10
CA GLY A 120 12.17 22.41 10.93
C GLY A 120 13.58 21.85 10.66
N ILE A 121 13.81 20.58 10.92
CA ILE A 121 15.13 19.92 10.74
C ILE A 121 15.03 18.80 9.71
N ALA A 122 13.96 18.05 9.74
CA ALA A 122 13.75 16.88 8.89
C ALA A 122 12.34 16.90 8.29
N TRP A 123 12.12 16.05 7.30
CA TRP A 123 10.82 15.82 6.70
C TRP A 123 10.27 14.47 7.11
N ASP A 124 9.01 14.46 7.52
CA ASP A 124 8.25 13.23 7.76
C ASP A 124 7.28 13.04 6.60
N VAL A 125 7.38 11.90 5.93
CA VAL A 125 6.53 11.56 4.79
C VAL A 125 5.66 10.37 5.16
N GLU A 126 4.37 10.50 4.92
CA GLU A 126 3.41 9.41 5.15
C GLU A 126 2.71 9.07 3.86
N MET A 127 2.63 7.79 3.56
CA MET A 127 1.90 7.26 2.43
C MET A 127 0.86 6.28 2.95
N LYS A 128 -0.38 6.46 2.54
CA LYS A 128 -1.49 5.62 2.98
C LYS A 128 -2.41 5.33 1.80
N GLY A 129 -2.89 4.12 1.70
CA GLY A 129 -3.84 3.78 0.64
C GLY A 129 -4.51 2.44 0.87
N LYS A 130 -5.65 2.27 0.22
CA LYS A 130 -6.29 0.96 0.13
C LYS A 130 -5.47 0.06 -0.79
N CYS A 131 -5.30 -1.18 -0.42
CA CYS A 131 -4.46 -2.11 -1.16
C CYS A 131 -5.12 -3.47 -1.33
N ASN A 132 -4.70 -4.15 -2.41
CA ASN A 132 -4.98 -5.57 -2.65
C ASN A 132 -3.67 -6.34 -2.45
N VAL A 133 -3.75 -7.39 -1.68
CA VAL A 133 -2.60 -8.27 -1.45
C VAL A 133 -2.57 -9.38 -2.48
#